data_3375d74e7b27025fa3affff1d90eed83
#
_entry.id   3375d74e7b27025fa3affff1d90eed83
#
_cell.length_a   1.000
_cell.length_b   1.000
_cell.length_c   1.000
_cell.angle_alpha   90.00
_cell.angle_beta   90.00
_cell.angle_gamma   90.00
#
_symmetry.space_group_name_H-M   'P 1'
#
loop_
_entity.id
_entity.type
_entity.pdbx_description
1 polymer ?
#
loop_
_entity_poly.entity_id
_entity_poly.type
_entity_poly.pdbx_seq_one_letter_code
_entity_poly.pdbx_strand_id
1 'polypeptide(L)'
;MRPTPLQNSQILRSAIGGDLLATDDRYVRALTLRNRAAVHGDLPYYLLPPEIAVLLSCCHDLEKRTLFEFLWNTGARINEALAVRPADVEFDASPAFVTLRTLKQRLHPKVGRPKVVKPKVPGKKEQPEQKPVRVVSPVKRTVALDDAPFATRLHDHIHTFTEHKTKPIWPVTDDTARNWLKKVLLEADRQGVRFSLERVTPHTFRHSFAMHLLFHGVAPQTLQAVMGHKDFKSTQVYLKVFSLDYAASRVSVPFSMDAGVAAEMLQLAGNSVKTVP
;
A
#
# COMPACT_ATOMS: atom_id res chain seq x y z
N MET A 1 -17.43 -21.76 -22.79
CA MET A 1 -17.05 -22.40 -21.53
C MET A 1 -15.85 -21.65 -20.94
N ARG A 2 -15.95 -21.11 -19.73
CA ARG A 2 -14.80 -20.46 -19.04
C ARG A 2 -13.98 -21.58 -18.40
N PRO A 3 -12.65 -21.63 -18.57
CA PRO A 3 -11.81 -22.64 -17.95
C PRO A 3 -11.87 -22.54 -16.41
N THR A 4 -11.85 -23.66 -15.76
CA THR A 4 -11.86 -23.75 -14.29
C THR A 4 -10.53 -23.26 -13.70
N PRO A 5 -10.48 -22.76 -12.45
CA PRO A 5 -9.25 -22.23 -11.83
C PRO A 5 -8.08 -23.22 -11.82
N LEU A 6 -8.34 -24.51 -11.79
CA LEU A 6 -7.32 -25.58 -11.86
C LEU A 6 -6.70 -25.72 -13.25
N GLN A 7 -7.46 -25.47 -14.33
CA GLN A 7 -6.93 -25.51 -15.69
C GLN A 7 -6.02 -24.30 -15.98
N ASN A 8 -6.32 -23.12 -15.41
CA ASN A 8 -5.47 -21.96 -15.55
C ASN A 8 -4.09 -22.14 -14.89
N SER A 9 -4.00 -22.85 -13.77
CA SER A 9 -2.72 -23.15 -13.11
C SER A 9 -1.86 -24.15 -13.91
N GLN A 10 -2.47 -25.07 -14.65
CA GLN A 10 -1.76 -26.01 -15.53
C GLN A 10 -1.30 -25.35 -16.84
N ILE A 11 -2.11 -24.46 -17.40
CA ILE A 11 -1.76 -23.71 -18.62
C ILE A 11 -0.58 -22.74 -18.35
N LEU A 12 -0.55 -22.10 -17.19
CA LEU A 12 0.58 -21.27 -16.76
C LEU A 12 1.88 -22.09 -16.57
N ARG A 13 1.79 -23.33 -16.09
CA ARG A 13 2.94 -24.22 -15.93
C ARG A 13 3.53 -24.71 -17.27
N SER A 14 2.72 -24.81 -18.31
CA SER A 14 3.16 -25.29 -19.64
C SER A 14 3.66 -24.18 -20.57
N ALA A 15 3.27 -22.93 -20.36
CA ALA A 15 3.61 -21.81 -21.22
C ALA A 15 4.94 -21.12 -20.90
N ILE A 16 5.55 -21.39 -19.74
CA ILE A 16 6.76 -20.75 -19.28
C ILE A 16 7.76 -21.85 -18.97
N GLY A 17 8.80 -21.96 -19.78
CA GLY A 17 9.87 -22.99 -19.70
C GLY A 17 10.36 -23.22 -18.27
N GLY A 18 10.50 -24.49 -17.92
CA GLY A 18 10.48 -25.12 -16.61
C GLY A 18 11.45 -24.64 -15.51
N ASP A 19 12.17 -23.53 -15.64
CA ASP A 19 13.19 -23.15 -14.63
C ASP A 19 13.00 -21.73 -14.04
N LEU A 20 12.06 -20.94 -14.54
CA LEU A 20 11.72 -19.60 -14.00
C LEU A 20 10.56 -19.63 -13.00
N LEU A 21 10.01 -20.80 -12.74
CA LEU A 21 8.87 -21.00 -11.88
C LEU A 21 9.17 -22.01 -10.74
N ALA A 22 10.18 -21.75 -9.95
CA ALA A 22 9.92 -21.82 -8.52
C ALA A 22 8.89 -20.71 -8.26
N THR A 23 7.68 -20.96 -8.73
CA THR A 23 6.53 -20.06 -8.54
C THR A 23 6.54 -19.78 -7.07
N ASP A 24 6.90 -18.57 -6.70
CA ASP A 24 6.89 -18.14 -5.32
C ASP A 24 5.53 -18.60 -4.76
N ASP A 25 5.52 -19.61 -3.90
CA ASP A 25 4.29 -20.18 -3.32
C ASP A 25 3.40 -19.06 -2.76
N ARG A 26 4.02 -17.94 -2.41
CA ARG A 26 3.36 -16.71 -1.98
C ARG A 26 2.53 -16.08 -3.11
N TYR A 27 3.00 -16.09 -4.36
CA TYR A 27 2.23 -15.55 -5.48
C TYR A 27 1.00 -16.40 -5.77
N VAL A 28 1.14 -17.73 -5.79
CA VAL A 28 0.01 -18.64 -5.99
C VAL A 28 -1.02 -18.49 -4.87
N ARG A 29 -0.54 -18.37 -3.63
CA ARG A 29 -1.38 -18.09 -2.46
C ARG A 29 -2.10 -16.75 -2.58
N ALA A 30 -1.37 -15.69 -2.94
CA ALA A 30 -1.94 -14.35 -3.12
C ALA A 30 -3.01 -14.33 -4.22
N LEU A 31 -2.78 -15.00 -5.34
CA LEU A 31 -3.74 -15.14 -6.43
C LEU A 31 -5.00 -15.89 -5.98
N THR A 32 -4.83 -17.00 -5.27
CA THR A 32 -5.94 -17.80 -4.74
C THR A 32 -6.79 -16.98 -3.77
N LEU A 33 -6.14 -16.24 -2.86
CA LEU A 33 -6.84 -15.38 -1.90
C LEU A 33 -7.58 -14.24 -2.58
N ARG A 34 -6.97 -13.60 -3.58
CA ARG A 34 -7.64 -12.55 -4.35
C ARG A 34 -8.89 -13.08 -5.08
N ASN A 35 -8.78 -14.25 -5.68
CA ASN A 35 -9.92 -14.86 -6.38
C ASN A 35 -11.06 -15.23 -5.41
N ARG A 36 -10.74 -15.71 -4.22
CA ARG A 36 -11.73 -15.92 -3.15
C ARG A 36 -12.34 -14.61 -2.67
N ALA A 37 -11.50 -13.59 -2.44
CA ALA A 37 -11.95 -12.29 -2.01
C ALA A 37 -12.92 -11.64 -3.01
N ALA A 38 -12.71 -11.81 -4.31
CA ALA A 38 -13.58 -11.30 -5.36
C ALA A 38 -15.01 -11.83 -5.28
N VAL A 39 -15.21 -13.03 -4.71
CA VAL A 39 -16.54 -13.62 -4.49
C VAL A 39 -17.28 -12.94 -3.34
N HIS A 40 -16.56 -12.35 -2.37
CA HIS A 40 -17.14 -11.75 -1.16
C HIS A 40 -17.46 -10.24 -1.27
N GLY A 41 -17.21 -9.61 -2.42
CA GLY A 41 -17.76 -8.30 -2.82
C GLY A 41 -17.24 -7.04 -2.11
N ASP A 42 -16.75 -7.12 -0.87
CA ASP A 42 -16.41 -5.95 -0.03
C ASP A 42 -14.91 -5.74 0.18
N LEU A 43 -14.07 -6.37 -0.62
CA LEU A 43 -12.62 -6.32 -0.43
C LEU A 43 -11.95 -5.36 -1.42
N PRO A 44 -10.84 -4.72 -1.01
CA PRO A 44 -10.19 -3.74 -1.87
C PRO A 44 -9.63 -4.40 -3.13
N TYR A 45 -9.81 -3.75 -4.27
CA TYR A 45 -9.16 -4.14 -5.52
C TYR A 45 -7.67 -3.82 -5.45
N TYR A 46 -6.82 -4.82 -5.67
CA TYR A 46 -5.37 -4.68 -5.68
C TYR A 46 -4.73 -5.53 -6.79
N LEU A 47 -3.63 -5.02 -7.33
CA LEU A 47 -2.78 -5.71 -8.28
C LEU A 47 -1.73 -6.54 -7.52
N LEU A 48 -1.36 -7.67 -8.09
CA LEU A 48 -0.22 -8.47 -7.63
C LEU A 48 1.08 -7.98 -8.24
N PRO A 49 2.26 -8.27 -7.64
CA PRO A 49 3.54 -7.78 -8.14
C PRO A 49 3.80 -8.03 -9.63
N PRO A 50 3.53 -9.21 -10.22
CA PRO A 50 3.69 -9.42 -11.65
C PRO A 50 2.78 -8.52 -12.50
N GLU A 51 1.56 -8.26 -12.05
CA GLU A 51 0.62 -7.37 -12.76
C GLU A 51 1.11 -5.91 -12.74
N ILE A 52 1.68 -5.48 -11.61
CA ILE A 52 2.31 -4.15 -11.50
C ILE A 52 3.53 -4.06 -12.41
N ALA A 53 4.38 -5.07 -12.43
CA ALA A 53 5.56 -5.10 -13.29
C ALA A 53 5.17 -4.95 -14.77
N VAL A 54 4.16 -5.69 -15.22
CA VAL A 54 3.63 -5.59 -16.60
C VAL A 54 3.00 -4.22 -16.84
N LEU A 55 2.21 -3.69 -15.90
CA LEU A 55 1.62 -2.35 -16.04
C LEU A 55 2.70 -1.27 -16.18
N LEU A 56 3.76 -1.34 -15.39
CA LEU A 56 4.88 -0.41 -15.46
C LEU A 56 5.70 -0.57 -16.73
N SER A 57 5.83 -1.78 -17.31
CA SER A 57 6.51 -1.98 -18.59
C SER A 57 5.78 -1.32 -19.75
N CYS A 58 4.45 -1.19 -19.68
CA CYS A 58 3.64 -0.46 -20.67
C CYS A 58 3.76 1.07 -20.52
N CYS A 59 4.44 1.56 -19.48
CA CYS A 59 4.66 3.00 -19.25
C CYS A 59 6.06 3.39 -19.77
N HIS A 60 6.13 3.85 -21.02
CA HIS A 60 7.40 4.20 -21.67
C HIS A 60 7.96 5.56 -21.28
N ASP A 61 7.14 6.43 -20.73
CA ASP A 61 7.53 7.75 -20.24
C ASP A 61 8.09 7.63 -18.81
N LEU A 62 9.34 8.04 -18.63
CA LEU A 62 10.08 7.88 -17.37
C LEU A 62 9.47 8.67 -16.20
N GLU A 63 8.97 9.88 -16.46
CA GLU A 63 8.35 10.71 -15.42
C GLU A 63 7.10 10.03 -14.86
N LYS A 64 6.23 9.57 -15.76
CA LYS A 64 4.99 8.87 -15.40
C LYS A 64 5.28 7.54 -14.72
N ARG A 65 6.22 6.78 -15.26
CA ARG A 65 6.63 5.49 -14.71
C ARG A 65 7.17 5.66 -13.28
N THR A 66 8.06 6.63 -13.06
CA THR A 66 8.65 6.87 -11.74
C THR A 66 7.58 7.29 -10.72
N LEU A 67 6.55 8.05 -11.12
CA LEU A 67 5.42 8.37 -10.25
C LEU A 67 4.64 7.10 -9.86
N PHE A 68 4.34 6.20 -10.80
CA PHE A 68 3.60 4.98 -10.49
C PHE A 68 4.45 3.98 -9.68
N GLU A 69 5.74 3.87 -9.96
CA GLU A 69 6.68 3.12 -9.12
C GLU A 69 6.73 3.70 -7.70
N PHE A 70 6.72 5.03 -7.56
CA PHE A 70 6.66 5.67 -6.25
C PHE A 70 5.38 5.33 -5.48
N LEU A 71 4.22 5.36 -6.14
CA LEU A 71 2.96 4.95 -5.51
C LEU A 71 2.98 3.50 -5.06
N TRP A 72 3.58 2.61 -5.86
CA TRP A 72 3.74 1.20 -5.56
C TRP A 72 4.69 0.96 -4.38
N ASN A 73 5.84 1.60 -4.37
CA ASN A 73 6.88 1.37 -3.35
C ASN A 73 6.61 2.06 -2.00
N THR A 74 5.70 3.04 -1.96
CA THR A 74 5.44 3.83 -0.74
C THR A 74 4.02 3.70 -0.21
N GLY A 75 3.09 3.20 -1.00
CA GLY A 75 1.67 3.21 -0.67
C GLY A 75 1.10 4.62 -0.44
N ALA A 76 1.77 5.66 -0.95
CA ALA A 76 1.32 7.04 -0.80
C ALA A 76 -0.06 7.26 -1.45
N ARG A 77 -0.85 8.19 -0.89
CA ARG A 77 -2.00 8.72 -1.62
C ARG A 77 -1.50 9.61 -2.75
N ILE A 78 -2.22 9.66 -3.87
CA ILE A 78 -1.76 10.44 -5.03
C ILE A 78 -1.37 11.88 -4.66
N ASN A 79 -2.18 12.59 -3.88
CA ASN A 79 -1.87 13.95 -3.47
C ASN A 79 -0.69 14.02 -2.47
N GLU A 80 -0.44 12.97 -1.68
CA GLU A 80 0.76 12.88 -0.85
C GLU A 80 2.00 12.73 -1.72
N ALA A 81 1.96 11.86 -2.75
CA ALA A 81 3.04 11.68 -3.71
C ALA A 81 3.34 12.96 -4.50
N LEU A 82 2.32 13.63 -5.04
CA LEU A 82 2.46 14.88 -5.79
C LEU A 82 2.96 16.06 -4.93
N ALA A 83 2.90 15.96 -3.61
CA ALA A 83 3.43 16.96 -2.70
C ALA A 83 4.88 16.68 -2.24
N VAL A 84 5.47 15.53 -2.63
CA VAL A 84 6.84 15.16 -2.27
C VAL A 84 7.83 16.05 -3.00
N ARG A 85 8.83 16.52 -2.28
CA ARG A 85 9.93 17.33 -2.77
C ARG A 85 11.23 16.54 -2.68
N PRO A 86 12.27 16.87 -3.45
CA PRO A 86 13.58 16.25 -3.29
C PRO A 86 14.09 16.27 -1.84
N ALA A 87 13.85 17.37 -1.12
CA ALA A 87 14.22 17.51 0.30
C ALA A 87 13.44 16.60 1.27
N ASP A 88 12.38 15.93 0.82
CA ASP A 88 11.63 14.97 1.63
C ASP A 88 12.15 13.52 1.45
N VAL A 89 13.15 13.30 0.56
CA VAL A 89 13.77 11.99 0.29
C VAL A 89 15.20 12.00 0.80
N GLU A 90 15.55 10.97 1.58
CA GLU A 90 16.88 10.76 2.15
C GLU A 90 17.50 9.51 1.52
N PHE A 91 18.51 9.70 0.66
CA PHE A 91 19.20 8.61 -0.04
C PHE A 91 20.45 8.13 0.68
N ASP A 92 21.05 8.95 1.54
CA ASP A 92 22.28 8.63 2.27
C ASP A 92 22.03 7.65 3.44
N ALA A 93 20.76 7.44 3.79
CA ALA A 93 20.39 6.45 4.80
C ALA A 93 20.32 5.03 4.21
N SER A 94 20.49 4.02 5.07
CA SER A 94 20.36 2.60 4.71
C SER A 94 19.30 1.93 5.60
N PRO A 95 18.11 1.59 5.08
CA PRO A 95 17.64 1.90 3.72
C PRO A 95 17.33 3.38 3.52
N ALA A 96 17.33 3.83 2.23
CA ALA A 96 16.80 5.15 1.87
C ALA A 96 15.34 5.29 2.30
N PHE A 97 14.87 6.51 2.54
CA PHE A 97 13.49 6.70 2.97
C PHE A 97 12.89 8.01 2.45
N VAL A 98 11.57 8.07 2.46
CA VAL A 98 10.81 9.29 2.12
C VAL A 98 9.89 9.70 3.27
N THR A 99 9.82 11.01 3.51
CA THR A 99 8.89 11.61 4.48
C THR A 99 7.63 12.10 3.76
N LEU A 100 6.52 11.41 3.97
CA LEU A 100 5.22 11.76 3.43
C LEU A 100 4.41 12.64 4.40
N ARG A 101 3.74 13.66 3.85
CA ARG A 101 2.88 14.58 4.62
C ARG A 101 1.42 14.22 4.40
N THR A 102 0.69 13.92 5.46
CA THR A 102 -0.74 13.63 5.37
C THR A 102 -1.54 14.90 5.12
N LEU A 103 -2.02 15.07 3.89
CA LEU A 103 -2.76 16.27 3.46
C LEU A 103 -4.25 16.25 3.88
N LYS A 104 -4.79 15.13 4.33
CA LYS A 104 -6.18 15.01 4.81
C LYS A 104 -6.36 15.44 6.26
N GLN A 105 -5.96 16.64 6.61
CA GLN A 105 -6.56 17.30 7.76
C GLN A 105 -7.71 18.14 7.23
N ARG A 106 -8.95 17.72 7.50
CA ARG A 106 -10.13 18.55 7.23
C ARG A 106 -9.99 19.81 8.08
N LEU A 107 -9.56 20.89 7.47
CA LEU A 107 -9.62 22.25 8.03
C LEU A 107 -11.08 22.79 8.08
N HIS A 108 -12.07 21.92 7.87
CA HIS A 108 -13.45 22.33 8.08
C HIS A 108 -13.76 22.16 9.58
N PRO A 109 -13.93 23.24 10.34
CA PRO A 109 -14.67 23.13 11.56
C PRO A 109 -16.00 22.44 11.18
N LYS A 110 -16.42 21.44 11.96
CA LYS A 110 -17.79 20.94 11.84
C LYS A 110 -18.67 22.17 12.02
N VAL A 111 -19.18 22.72 10.94
CA VAL A 111 -20.29 23.66 11.00
C VAL A 111 -21.42 22.83 11.57
N GLY A 112 -21.60 22.94 12.88
CA GLY A 112 -22.75 22.35 13.55
C GLY A 112 -23.99 22.90 12.84
N ARG A 113 -25.00 22.05 12.60
CA ARG A 113 -26.30 22.50 12.13
C ARG A 113 -26.62 23.81 12.84
N PRO A 114 -27.03 24.89 12.12
CA PRO A 114 -27.38 26.14 12.74
C PRO A 114 -28.46 25.82 13.77
N LYS A 115 -28.14 26.05 15.05
CA LYS A 115 -29.17 26.05 16.10
C LYS A 115 -30.14 27.14 15.71
N VAL A 116 -31.40 26.81 15.53
CA VAL A 116 -32.50 27.78 15.38
C VAL A 116 -32.42 28.72 16.55
N VAL A 117 -31.87 29.90 16.32
CA VAL A 117 -31.78 30.96 17.33
C VAL A 117 -33.10 31.63 17.37
N LYS A 118 -33.80 31.53 18.50
CA LYS A 118 -34.97 32.35 18.81
C LYS A 118 -34.58 33.82 18.74
N PRO A 119 -35.45 34.72 18.25
CA PRO A 119 -35.09 36.12 18.04
C PRO A 119 -34.72 36.79 19.38
N LYS A 120 -33.49 37.34 19.43
CA LYS A 120 -33.00 38.20 20.50
C LYS A 120 -33.31 39.67 20.16
N VAL A 121 -33.72 40.39 21.18
CA VAL A 121 -34.00 41.82 21.23
C VAL A 121 -32.82 42.68 20.73
N PRO A 122 -33.06 43.80 20.01
CA PRO A 122 -31.99 44.62 19.42
C PRO A 122 -31.26 45.49 20.46
N GLY A 123 -29.95 45.42 20.48
CA GLY A 123 -29.12 46.37 21.25
C GLY A 123 -27.85 45.76 21.81
N LYS A 124 -26.89 45.40 20.97
CA LYS A 124 -25.42 45.51 21.16
C LYS A 124 -24.70 44.89 19.97
N LYS A 125 -23.92 45.68 19.26
CA LYS A 125 -22.98 45.22 18.23
C LYS A 125 -21.82 44.53 18.94
N GLU A 126 -21.87 43.20 19.05
CA GLU A 126 -20.68 42.42 19.37
C GLU A 126 -19.96 42.10 18.06
N GLN A 127 -18.72 42.55 17.93
CA GLN A 127 -17.84 42.17 16.85
C GLN A 127 -17.60 40.65 16.95
N PRO A 128 -17.56 39.89 15.82
CA PRO A 128 -17.27 38.47 15.86
C PRO A 128 -15.79 38.28 16.27
N GLU A 129 -15.57 37.75 17.47
CA GLU A 129 -14.24 37.26 17.86
C GLU A 129 -13.77 36.22 16.84
N GLN A 130 -12.80 36.56 16.05
CA GLN A 130 -12.07 35.63 15.20
C GLN A 130 -11.28 34.68 16.09
N LYS A 131 -11.81 33.49 16.36
CA LYS A 131 -11.08 32.44 17.05
C LYS A 131 -9.81 32.12 16.24
N PRO A 132 -8.62 32.07 16.88
CA PRO A 132 -7.38 31.79 16.18
C PRO A 132 -7.49 30.46 15.44
N VAL A 133 -7.21 30.50 14.14
CA VAL A 133 -7.12 29.30 13.31
C VAL A 133 -5.93 28.49 13.84
N ARG A 134 -6.18 27.39 14.52
CA ARG A 134 -5.14 26.45 14.93
C ARG A 134 -4.50 25.90 13.66
N VAL A 135 -3.31 26.35 13.34
CA VAL A 135 -2.46 25.75 12.33
C VAL A 135 -2.01 24.39 12.86
N VAL A 136 -2.70 23.35 12.47
CA VAL A 136 -2.34 21.99 12.84
C VAL A 136 -1.26 21.54 11.85
N SER A 137 -0.04 21.35 12.33
CA SER A 137 1.06 20.83 11.51
C SER A 137 0.65 19.49 10.87
N PRO A 138 0.93 19.31 9.57
CA PRO A 138 0.59 18.05 8.90
C PRO A 138 1.29 16.87 9.58
N VAL A 139 0.54 15.80 9.85
CA VAL A 139 1.12 14.55 10.36
C VAL A 139 2.06 14.01 9.30
N LYS A 140 3.33 13.81 9.67
CA LYS A 140 4.34 13.21 8.82
C LYS A 140 4.48 11.72 9.13
N ARG A 141 4.81 10.93 8.12
CA ARG A 141 5.24 9.54 8.29
C ARG A 141 6.43 9.27 7.37
N THR A 142 7.31 8.40 7.82
CA THR A 142 8.47 7.96 7.06
C THR A 142 8.17 6.57 6.48
N VAL A 143 8.54 6.38 5.22
CA VAL A 143 8.42 5.10 4.51
C VAL A 143 9.78 4.75 3.95
N ALA A 144 10.29 3.56 4.25
CA ALA A 144 11.53 3.05 3.69
C ALA A 144 11.36 2.76 2.19
N LEU A 145 12.41 2.98 1.43
CA LEU A 145 12.52 2.62 0.01
C LEU A 145 13.35 1.34 -0.08
N ASP A 146 12.71 0.21 0.24
CA ASP A 146 13.39 -1.10 0.36
C ASP A 146 13.82 -1.67 -1.00
N ASP A 147 13.20 -1.22 -2.11
CA ASP A 147 13.59 -1.59 -3.47
C ASP A 147 14.78 -0.71 -3.93
N ALA A 148 16.00 -1.20 -3.77
CA ALA A 148 17.21 -0.47 -4.16
C ALA A 148 17.23 -0.05 -5.66
N PRO A 149 16.83 -0.89 -6.64
CA PRO A 149 16.66 -0.47 -8.02
C PRO A 149 15.69 0.70 -8.20
N PHE A 150 14.59 0.73 -7.47
CA PHE A 150 13.67 1.86 -7.50
C PHE A 150 14.29 3.11 -6.85
N ALA A 151 14.94 2.97 -5.70
CA ALA A 151 15.60 4.09 -5.02
C ALA A 151 16.64 4.77 -5.94
N THR A 152 17.43 3.98 -6.68
CA THR A 152 18.38 4.49 -7.67
C THR A 152 17.65 5.23 -8.81
N ARG A 153 16.61 4.65 -9.40
CA ARG A 153 15.84 5.34 -10.46
C ARG A 153 15.19 6.63 -9.99
N LEU A 154 14.66 6.64 -8.76
CA LEU A 154 14.09 7.86 -8.16
C LEU A 154 15.15 8.94 -7.95
N HIS A 155 16.33 8.56 -7.46
CA HIS A 155 17.47 9.45 -7.32
C HIS A 155 17.84 10.09 -8.66
N ASP A 156 18.05 9.27 -9.70
CA ASP A 156 18.42 9.72 -11.03
C ASP A 156 17.33 10.62 -11.65
N HIS A 157 16.06 10.25 -11.45
CA HIS A 157 14.92 11.08 -11.90
C HIS A 157 14.95 12.47 -11.24
N ILE A 158 15.16 12.53 -9.93
CA ILE A 158 15.24 13.79 -9.19
C ILE A 158 16.40 14.64 -9.70
N HIS A 159 17.56 14.05 -9.88
CA HIS A 159 18.74 14.75 -10.36
C HIS A 159 18.61 15.24 -11.81
N THR A 160 17.88 14.51 -12.64
CA THR A 160 17.73 14.85 -14.06
C THR A 160 16.64 15.88 -14.31
N PHE A 161 15.51 15.77 -13.60
CA PHE A 161 14.30 16.54 -13.95
C PHE A 161 13.89 17.58 -12.91
N THR A 162 14.54 17.63 -11.74
CA THR A 162 14.11 18.54 -10.68
C THR A 162 15.17 19.61 -10.42
N GLU A 163 14.94 20.82 -10.94
CA GLU A 163 15.85 21.95 -10.78
C GLU A 163 15.96 22.50 -9.35
N HIS A 164 14.92 22.31 -8.53
CA HIS A 164 14.81 22.93 -7.20
C HIS A 164 14.43 21.93 -6.11
N LYS A 165 15.22 21.87 -5.05
CA LYS A 165 14.96 20.99 -3.88
C LYS A 165 13.64 21.29 -3.15
N THR A 166 13.02 22.44 -3.38
CA THR A 166 11.80 22.89 -2.69
C THR A 166 10.52 22.72 -3.51
N LYS A 167 10.63 22.47 -4.82
CA LYS A 167 9.46 22.21 -5.68
C LYS A 167 9.09 20.73 -5.63
N PRO A 168 7.81 20.36 -5.87
CA PRO A 168 7.42 18.98 -6.01
C PRO A 168 8.21 18.25 -7.11
N ILE A 169 8.48 16.96 -6.91
CA ILE A 169 9.16 16.12 -7.91
C ILE A 169 8.28 16.01 -9.17
N TRP A 170 6.98 15.86 -8.99
CA TRP A 170 5.99 15.81 -10.07
C TRP A 170 5.05 17.02 -9.96
N PRO A 171 5.31 18.12 -10.68
CA PRO A 171 4.51 19.35 -10.59
C PRO A 171 3.23 19.25 -11.43
N VAL A 172 2.44 18.21 -11.21
CA VAL A 172 1.20 17.92 -11.92
C VAL A 172 0.01 17.78 -10.98
N THR A 173 -1.20 17.84 -11.53
CA THR A 173 -2.43 17.65 -10.75
C THR A 173 -2.80 16.17 -10.61
N ASP A 174 -3.64 15.85 -9.61
CA ASP A 174 -4.24 14.53 -9.42
C ASP A 174 -4.97 14.04 -10.69
N ASP A 175 -5.72 14.92 -11.34
CA ASP A 175 -6.43 14.59 -12.59
C ASP A 175 -5.46 14.26 -13.73
N THR A 176 -4.35 15.00 -13.83
CA THR A 176 -3.29 14.71 -14.81
C THR A 176 -2.69 13.34 -14.57
N ALA A 177 -2.33 13.01 -13.33
CA ALA A 177 -1.80 11.69 -12.98
C ALA A 177 -2.79 10.56 -13.25
N ARG A 178 -4.09 10.77 -12.98
CA ARG A 178 -5.15 9.80 -13.33
C ARG A 178 -5.28 9.61 -14.84
N ASN A 179 -5.18 10.68 -15.62
CA ASN A 179 -5.21 10.60 -17.08
C ASN A 179 -3.97 9.88 -17.63
N TRP A 180 -2.79 10.05 -17.01
CA TRP A 180 -1.60 9.29 -17.35
C TRP A 180 -1.84 7.78 -17.12
N LEU A 181 -2.37 7.40 -15.99
CA LEU A 181 -2.68 6.00 -15.69
C LEU A 181 -3.66 5.41 -16.69
N LYS A 182 -4.72 6.15 -17.06
CA LYS A 182 -5.67 5.71 -18.10
C LYS A 182 -4.97 5.42 -19.43
N LYS A 183 -4.03 6.27 -19.85
CA LYS A 183 -3.26 6.07 -21.08
C LYS A 183 -2.38 4.82 -21.02
N VAL A 184 -1.74 4.56 -19.86
CA VAL A 184 -0.93 3.34 -19.65
C VAL A 184 -1.80 2.09 -19.71
N LEU A 185 -3.00 2.12 -19.11
CA LEU A 185 -3.95 1.01 -19.17
C LEU A 185 -4.46 0.75 -20.60
N LEU A 186 -4.70 1.80 -21.38
CA LEU A 186 -5.05 1.66 -22.79
C LEU A 186 -3.89 1.07 -23.62
N GLU A 187 -2.66 1.44 -23.31
CA GLU A 187 -1.49 0.87 -23.97
C GLU A 187 -1.32 -0.60 -23.62
N ALA A 188 -1.52 -0.97 -22.36
CA ALA A 188 -1.52 -2.37 -21.93
C ALA A 188 -2.59 -3.19 -22.66
N ASP A 189 -3.82 -2.67 -22.82
CA ASP A 189 -4.89 -3.34 -23.56
C ASP A 189 -4.53 -3.51 -25.05
N ARG A 190 -3.90 -2.51 -25.70
CA ARG A 190 -3.38 -2.62 -27.06
C ARG A 190 -2.33 -3.72 -27.21
N GLN A 191 -1.53 -3.94 -26.21
CA GLN A 191 -0.52 -5.01 -26.15
C GLN A 191 -1.13 -6.37 -25.75
N GLY A 192 -2.47 -6.46 -25.63
CA GLY A 192 -3.18 -7.69 -25.26
C GLY A 192 -3.14 -8.01 -23.75
N VAL A 193 -2.66 -7.08 -22.93
CA VAL A 193 -2.60 -7.25 -21.46
C VAL A 193 -3.91 -6.81 -20.83
N ARG A 194 -4.62 -7.74 -20.20
CA ARG A 194 -5.85 -7.46 -19.46
C ARG A 194 -5.69 -7.79 -18.01
N PHE A 195 -5.95 -6.82 -17.17
CA PHE A 195 -5.97 -7.01 -15.72
C PHE A 195 -7.33 -7.57 -15.28
N SER A 196 -7.32 -8.45 -14.30
CA SER A 196 -8.54 -9.05 -13.74
C SER A 196 -9.40 -8.08 -12.91
N LEU A 197 -8.98 -6.81 -12.82
CA LEU A 197 -9.69 -5.76 -12.10
C LEU A 197 -10.53 -4.93 -13.07
N GLU A 198 -11.78 -4.66 -12.70
CA GLU A 198 -12.66 -3.75 -13.46
C GLU A 198 -12.06 -2.35 -13.59
N ARG A 199 -11.35 -1.89 -12.54
CA ARG A 199 -10.83 -0.53 -12.48
C ARG A 199 -9.51 -0.46 -11.74
N VAL A 200 -8.49 0.07 -12.41
CA VAL A 200 -7.20 0.41 -11.80
C VAL A 200 -7.12 1.93 -11.60
N THR A 201 -6.79 2.35 -10.40
CA THR A 201 -6.68 3.76 -10.01
C THR A 201 -5.38 3.97 -9.21
N PRO A 202 -4.93 5.21 -8.97
CA PRO A 202 -3.82 5.45 -8.04
C PRO A 202 -4.04 4.85 -6.65
N HIS A 203 -5.30 4.70 -6.23
CA HIS A 203 -5.64 4.06 -4.95
C HIS A 203 -5.42 2.54 -4.98
N THR A 204 -5.52 1.94 -6.16
CA THR A 204 -5.22 0.51 -6.36
C THR A 204 -3.76 0.20 -6.03
N PHE A 205 -2.79 1.06 -6.41
CA PHE A 205 -1.38 0.90 -6.01
C PHE A 205 -1.20 0.88 -4.49
N ARG A 206 -1.93 1.74 -3.79
CA ARG A 206 -1.89 1.78 -2.33
C ARG A 206 -2.47 0.51 -1.70
N HIS A 207 -3.55 -0.03 -2.24
CA HIS A 207 -4.08 -1.33 -1.81
C HIS A 207 -3.11 -2.47 -2.12
N SER A 208 -2.47 -2.42 -3.29
CA SER A 208 -1.45 -3.39 -3.69
C SER A 208 -0.25 -3.38 -2.75
N PHE A 209 0.27 -2.20 -2.41
CA PHE A 209 1.34 -2.03 -1.44
C PHE A 209 0.97 -2.62 -0.07
N ALA A 210 -0.23 -2.31 0.44
CA ALA A 210 -0.68 -2.83 1.73
C ALA A 210 -0.77 -4.36 1.74
N MET A 211 -1.35 -4.94 0.68
CA MET A 211 -1.45 -6.40 0.53
C MET A 211 -0.08 -7.05 0.38
N HIS A 212 0.82 -6.42 -0.39
CA HIS A 212 2.19 -6.91 -0.58
C HIS A 212 2.95 -7.00 0.74
N LEU A 213 2.91 -5.95 1.57
CA LEU A 213 3.53 -5.97 2.89
C LEU A 213 2.95 -7.07 3.79
N LEU A 214 1.63 -7.23 3.80
CA LEU A 214 0.98 -8.27 4.60
C LEU A 214 1.34 -9.69 4.11
N PHE A 215 1.43 -9.93 2.81
CA PHE A 215 1.90 -11.21 2.24
C PHE A 215 3.35 -11.51 2.62
N HIS A 216 4.16 -10.48 2.90
CA HIS A 216 5.53 -10.62 3.39
C HIS A 216 5.63 -10.63 4.93
N GLY A 217 4.50 -10.76 5.63
CA GLY A 217 4.47 -10.95 7.08
C GLY A 217 4.64 -9.67 7.90
N VAL A 218 4.53 -8.50 7.27
CA VAL A 218 4.55 -7.22 8.02
C VAL A 218 3.35 -7.15 8.96
N ALA A 219 3.61 -6.89 10.23
CA ALA A 219 2.57 -6.82 11.26
C ALA A 219 1.52 -5.73 10.93
N PRO A 220 0.22 -5.99 11.18
CA PRO A 220 -0.84 -5.03 10.89
C PRO A 220 -0.68 -3.65 11.54
N GLN A 221 -0.09 -3.60 12.72
CA GLN A 221 0.20 -2.35 13.44
C GLN A 221 1.28 -1.53 12.71
N THR A 222 2.33 -2.21 12.22
CA THR A 222 3.37 -1.60 11.39
C THR A 222 2.77 -1.10 10.07
N LEU A 223 1.92 -1.92 9.43
CA LEU A 223 1.20 -1.50 8.23
C LEU A 223 0.35 -0.25 8.50
N GLN A 224 -0.38 -0.20 9.62
CA GLN A 224 -1.16 0.98 10.00
C GLN A 224 -0.29 2.24 10.05
N ALA A 225 0.87 2.15 10.69
CA ALA A 225 1.79 3.28 10.83
C ALA A 225 2.36 3.72 9.47
N VAL A 226 2.88 2.77 8.67
CA VAL A 226 3.43 3.03 7.33
C VAL A 226 2.38 3.61 6.38
N MET A 227 1.15 3.12 6.42
CA MET A 227 0.04 3.65 5.63
C MET A 227 -0.49 5.00 6.14
N GLY A 228 -0.16 5.40 7.36
CA GLY A 228 -0.71 6.60 8.00
C GLY A 228 -2.23 6.52 8.17
N HIS A 229 -2.74 5.37 8.62
CA HIS A 229 -4.14 5.20 8.96
C HIS A 229 -4.39 5.71 10.37
N LYS A 230 -5.29 6.69 10.51
CA LYS A 230 -5.69 7.21 11.83
C LYS A 230 -6.43 6.17 12.67
N ASP A 231 -7.28 5.39 12.01
CA ASP A 231 -8.11 4.35 12.61
C ASP A 231 -7.67 2.98 12.08
N PHE A 232 -7.49 2.03 12.99
CA PHE A 232 -7.14 0.65 12.65
C PHE A 232 -8.20 -0.03 11.76
N LYS A 233 -9.45 0.41 11.80
CA LYS A 233 -10.53 -0.05 10.89
C LYS A 233 -10.12 0.03 9.41
N SER A 234 -9.34 1.05 9.04
CA SER A 234 -8.83 1.18 7.66
C SER A 234 -7.81 0.10 7.30
N THR A 235 -7.13 -0.48 8.28
CA THR A 235 -6.18 -1.59 8.09
C THR A 235 -6.90 -2.93 8.15
N GLN A 236 -7.95 -3.05 8.96
CA GLN A 236 -8.74 -4.28 9.09
C GLN A 236 -9.34 -4.76 7.76
N VAL A 237 -9.61 -3.83 6.83
CA VAL A 237 -10.13 -4.19 5.50
C VAL A 237 -9.20 -5.17 4.78
N TYR A 238 -7.89 -4.98 4.91
CA TYR A 238 -6.91 -5.90 4.31
C TYR A 238 -6.84 -7.24 5.06
N LEU A 239 -7.01 -7.22 6.38
CA LEU A 239 -6.94 -8.43 7.21
C LEU A 239 -8.09 -9.39 6.93
N LYS A 240 -9.24 -8.89 6.48
CA LYS A 240 -10.36 -9.75 6.05
C LYS A 240 -9.96 -10.71 4.94
N VAL A 241 -9.03 -10.34 4.05
CA VAL A 241 -8.52 -11.23 3.00
C VAL A 241 -7.80 -12.43 3.62
N PHE A 242 -7.00 -12.20 4.66
CA PHE A 242 -6.23 -13.25 5.32
C PHE A 242 -7.09 -14.18 6.19
N SER A 243 -8.23 -13.70 6.68
CA SER A 243 -9.17 -14.61 7.40
C SER A 243 -9.73 -15.69 6.49
N LEU A 244 -9.87 -15.42 5.19
CA LEU A 244 -10.26 -16.42 4.19
C LEU A 244 -9.17 -17.47 3.96
N ASP A 245 -7.90 -17.11 4.12
CA ASP A 245 -6.78 -18.04 4.00
C ASP A 245 -6.71 -18.99 5.19
N TYR A 246 -6.80 -18.46 6.41
CA TYR A 246 -6.77 -19.28 7.62
C TYR A 246 -7.86 -20.35 7.64
N ALA A 247 -9.09 -19.95 7.30
CA ALA A 247 -10.22 -20.88 7.26
C ALA A 247 -10.09 -21.96 6.18
N ALA A 248 -9.40 -21.66 5.08
CA ALA A 248 -9.32 -22.54 3.91
C ALA A 248 -8.02 -23.34 3.81
N SER A 249 -6.92 -22.85 4.35
CA SER A 249 -5.59 -23.45 4.20
C SER A 249 -5.33 -24.59 5.17
N ARG A 250 -6.26 -24.88 6.10
CA ARG A 250 -6.06 -25.90 7.15
C ARG A 250 -4.67 -25.80 7.78
N VAL A 251 -4.24 -24.58 8.09
CA VAL A 251 -2.96 -24.35 8.77
C VAL A 251 -3.04 -25.09 10.11
N SER A 252 -2.30 -26.19 10.21
CA SER A 252 -2.15 -26.90 11.47
C SER A 252 -1.15 -26.12 12.32
N VAL A 253 -1.65 -25.49 13.38
CA VAL A 253 -0.80 -24.87 14.39
C VAL A 253 -0.59 -25.87 15.50
N PRO A 254 0.63 -26.42 15.68
CA PRO A 254 0.89 -27.34 16.77
C PRO A 254 0.89 -26.58 18.11
N PHE A 255 0.03 -26.97 19.03
CA PHE A 255 -0.04 -26.42 20.38
C PHE A 255 0.66 -27.29 21.43
N SER A 256 1.08 -28.50 21.03
CA SER A 256 1.79 -29.43 21.89
C SER A 256 3.16 -29.74 21.32
N MET A 257 4.12 -29.90 22.21
CA MET A 257 5.46 -30.36 21.90
C MET A 257 5.80 -31.52 22.84
N ASP A 258 6.54 -32.52 22.35
CA ASP A 258 7.04 -33.58 23.22
C ASP A 258 7.95 -33.01 24.30
N ALA A 259 7.74 -33.45 25.55
CA ALA A 259 8.47 -32.90 26.70
C ALA A 259 9.97 -33.21 26.66
N GLY A 260 10.38 -34.36 26.07
CA GLY A 260 11.79 -34.70 25.89
C GLY A 260 12.47 -33.76 24.91
N VAL A 261 11.85 -33.54 23.76
CA VAL A 261 12.34 -32.58 22.74
C VAL A 261 12.42 -31.15 23.33
N ALA A 262 11.40 -30.75 24.07
CA ALA A 262 11.39 -29.45 24.73
C ALA A 262 12.53 -29.29 25.74
N ALA A 263 12.81 -30.33 26.53
CA ALA A 263 13.90 -30.35 27.52
C ALA A 263 15.26 -30.24 26.81
N GLU A 264 15.49 -30.98 25.73
CA GLU A 264 16.73 -30.88 24.94
C GLU A 264 16.92 -29.45 24.35
N MET A 265 15.86 -28.87 23.80
CA MET A 265 15.93 -27.49 23.26
C MET A 265 16.27 -26.47 24.35
N LEU A 266 15.71 -26.62 25.56
CA LEU A 266 16.00 -25.73 26.67
C LEU A 266 17.43 -25.91 27.21
N GLN A 267 17.96 -27.14 27.21
CA GLN A 267 19.37 -27.40 27.57
C GLN A 267 20.33 -26.78 26.57
N LEU A 268 20.06 -26.93 25.26
CA LEU A 268 20.85 -26.31 24.20
C LEU A 268 20.83 -24.78 24.26
N ALA A 269 19.71 -24.20 24.71
CA ALA A 269 19.57 -22.76 24.88
C ALA A 269 20.21 -22.24 26.20
N GLY A 270 20.88 -23.10 26.98
CA GLY A 270 21.53 -22.74 28.26
C GLY A 270 20.57 -22.55 29.44
N ASN A 271 19.32 -22.94 29.31
CA ASN A 271 18.31 -22.90 30.37
C ASN A 271 18.29 -24.24 31.11
N SER A 272 18.64 -24.24 32.39
CA SER A 272 18.53 -25.44 33.24
C SER A 272 17.08 -25.74 33.56
N VAL A 273 16.52 -26.80 32.97
CA VAL A 273 15.26 -27.36 33.43
C VAL A 273 15.55 -28.18 34.70
N LYS A 274 15.16 -27.70 35.88
CA LYS A 274 15.15 -28.52 37.08
C LYS A 274 14.00 -29.52 36.95
N THR A 275 14.31 -30.76 36.62
CA THR A 275 13.37 -31.87 36.78
C THR A 275 13.10 -32.04 38.27
N VAL A 276 11.87 -31.76 38.69
CA VAL A 276 11.39 -32.11 40.03
C VAL A 276 11.15 -33.61 40.03
N PRO A 277 11.68 -34.37 40.98
CA PRO A 277 11.51 -35.82 41.06
C PRO A 277 10.06 -36.26 41.26
#